data_1ca58b290833a161835fdaf8836ff1cb
#
_entry.id   1ca58b290833a161835fdaf8836ff1cb
#
_cell.length_a   1.000
_cell.length_b   1.000
_cell.length_c   1.000
_cell.angle_alpha   90.00
_cell.angle_beta   90.00
_cell.angle_gamma   90.00
#
_symmetry.space_group_name_H-M   'P 1'
#
loop_
_entity.id
_entity.type
_entity.pdbx_description
1 polymer ?
#
loop_
_entity_poly.entity_id
_entity_poly.type
_entity_poly.pdbx_seq_one_letter_code
_entity_poly.pdbx_strand_id
1 'polypeptide(L)'
;MFLGIDTSCYTTSVAIVSDCGEIVADKRRLLTVAEGKRGLRQSEGVFQHMKNLPVLIEEIKDFLPKIKTIAVSAKPRNKEDSYMPVFLAGTSFARTLSASLDVPLIFTDHQNGHIMAAAKSAAFMPEKEFIAIHLSGGTTELLKVDSENAEIIGKTLDIPAGQLIDRIGVMCGLMFPCGKEMDEKAAPTQSKLPVSVKGSNINFSGAEIQAERLFKSGVPADEIFTAVFWCIATSLEKAVKNAGDYHILPVGGVSSNTVIRQHLTKAFGEKVHFTHPKYMTDNAVGVAYICRERS
;
A
#
# COMPACT_ATOMS: atom_id res chain seq x y z
N MET A 1 -22.29 12.02 -7.15
CA MET A 1 -21.42 11.28 -6.21
C MET A 1 -20.95 9.99 -6.86
N PHE A 2 -19.80 9.42 -6.43
CA PHE A 2 -19.13 8.29 -7.04
C PHE A 2 -18.84 7.25 -5.95
N LEU A 3 -19.27 6.02 -6.17
CA LEU A 3 -19.12 4.92 -5.22
C LEU A 3 -17.95 4.03 -5.61
N GLY A 4 -17.03 3.80 -4.70
CA GLY A 4 -15.96 2.81 -4.80
C GLY A 4 -16.26 1.60 -3.92
N ILE A 5 -15.93 0.40 -4.42
CA ILE A 5 -16.04 -0.88 -3.70
C ILE A 5 -14.72 -1.63 -3.82
N ASP A 6 -14.18 -2.10 -2.69
CA ASP A 6 -12.99 -2.95 -2.65
C ASP A 6 -13.17 -4.11 -1.68
N THR A 7 -12.90 -5.33 -2.16
CA THR A 7 -12.95 -6.58 -1.39
C THR A 7 -11.61 -7.31 -1.48
N SER A 8 -10.54 -6.57 -1.20
CA SER A 8 -9.20 -7.13 -1.13
C SER A 8 -8.98 -7.93 0.14
N CYS A 9 -7.91 -8.68 0.18
CA CYS A 9 -7.53 -9.72 1.13
C CYS A 9 -8.17 -9.72 2.52
N TYR A 10 -8.10 -8.61 3.28
CA TYR A 10 -8.49 -8.60 4.70
C TYR A 10 -9.48 -7.49 5.08
N THR A 11 -9.94 -6.69 4.11
CA THR A 11 -10.84 -5.57 4.38
C THR A 11 -11.96 -5.52 3.35
N THR A 12 -13.22 -5.54 3.80
CA THR A 12 -14.37 -5.13 2.99
C THR A 12 -14.50 -3.63 3.12
N SER A 13 -14.50 -2.88 2.02
CA SER A 13 -14.62 -1.43 2.06
C SER A 13 -15.52 -0.85 0.98
N VAL A 14 -16.23 0.22 1.34
CA VAL A 14 -16.98 1.07 0.43
C VAL A 14 -16.68 2.53 0.74
N ALA A 15 -16.58 3.36 -0.28
CA ALA A 15 -16.35 4.79 -0.11
C ALA A 15 -17.15 5.60 -1.13
N ILE A 16 -17.55 6.80 -0.73
CA ILE A 16 -18.23 7.76 -1.61
C ILE A 16 -17.42 9.04 -1.69
N VAL A 17 -17.19 9.50 -2.93
CA VAL A 17 -16.59 10.79 -3.23
C VAL A 17 -17.62 11.67 -3.92
N SER A 18 -17.67 12.95 -3.55
CA SER A 18 -18.54 13.95 -4.15
C SER A 18 -18.02 14.42 -5.52
N ASP A 19 -18.83 15.18 -6.24
CA ASP A 19 -18.42 15.79 -7.51
C ASP A 19 -17.25 16.79 -7.35
N CYS A 20 -17.11 17.42 -6.18
CA CYS A 20 -15.99 18.31 -5.86
C CYS A 20 -14.75 17.55 -5.30
N GLY A 21 -14.81 16.24 -5.15
CA GLY A 21 -13.69 15.41 -4.66
C GLY A 21 -13.61 15.26 -3.15
N GLU A 22 -14.65 15.64 -2.39
CA GLU A 22 -14.70 15.40 -0.95
C GLU A 22 -15.07 13.96 -0.64
N ILE A 23 -14.46 13.37 0.38
CA ILE A 23 -14.80 12.03 0.88
C ILE A 23 -16.07 12.17 1.74
N VAL A 24 -17.21 11.74 1.21
CA VAL A 24 -18.52 11.77 1.88
C VAL A 24 -18.70 10.58 2.81
N ALA A 25 -18.20 9.41 2.43
CA ALA A 25 -18.23 8.20 3.24
C ALA A 25 -16.97 7.36 3.01
N ASP A 26 -16.50 6.72 4.09
CA ASP A 26 -15.37 5.79 4.09
C ASP A 26 -15.67 4.72 5.15
N LYS A 27 -16.23 3.60 4.72
CA LYS A 27 -16.71 2.52 5.57
C LYS A 27 -15.90 1.26 5.32
N ARG A 28 -15.38 0.66 6.39
CA ARG A 28 -14.50 -0.51 6.33
C ARG A 28 -14.85 -1.53 7.40
N ARG A 29 -14.73 -2.81 7.05
CA ARG A 29 -14.82 -3.94 7.98
C ARG A 29 -13.65 -4.89 7.73
N LEU A 30 -12.82 -5.08 8.75
CA LEU A 30 -11.76 -6.09 8.73
C LEU A 30 -12.38 -7.48 8.75
N LEU A 31 -11.77 -8.40 7.99
CA LEU A 31 -12.10 -9.81 8.06
C LEU A 31 -11.50 -10.42 9.33
N THR A 32 -12.23 -11.34 9.93
CA THR A 32 -11.78 -12.05 11.12
C THR A 32 -10.88 -13.22 10.73
N VAL A 33 -9.67 -13.25 11.23
CA VAL A 33 -8.75 -14.40 11.14
C VAL A 33 -8.89 -15.21 12.43
N ALA A 34 -9.14 -16.52 12.31
CA ALA A 34 -9.26 -17.38 13.49
C ALA A 34 -7.93 -17.42 14.27
N GLU A 35 -8.03 -17.48 15.58
CA GLU A 35 -6.87 -17.53 16.48
C GLU A 35 -5.92 -18.68 16.10
N GLY A 36 -4.61 -18.41 16.09
CA GLY A 36 -3.58 -19.37 15.70
C GLY A 36 -3.40 -19.58 14.18
N LYS A 37 -4.20 -18.93 13.32
CA LYS A 37 -3.98 -18.96 11.86
C LYS A 37 -3.18 -17.74 11.38
N ARG A 38 -2.33 -17.97 10.36
CA ARG A 38 -1.49 -16.93 9.75
C ARG A 38 -2.14 -16.21 8.55
N GLY A 39 -3.45 -16.45 8.30
CA GLY A 39 -4.18 -15.88 7.18
C GLY A 39 -5.54 -16.53 6.96
N LEU A 40 -6.28 -16.04 5.95
CA LEU A 40 -7.58 -16.57 5.53
C LEU A 40 -7.45 -17.39 4.25
N ARG A 41 -8.23 -18.48 4.15
CA ARG A 41 -8.47 -19.12 2.86
C ARG A 41 -9.30 -18.19 1.99
N GLN A 42 -9.08 -18.22 0.67
CA GLN A 42 -9.81 -17.36 -0.26
C GLN A 42 -11.34 -17.53 -0.16
N SER A 43 -11.83 -18.77 0.00
CA SER A 43 -13.25 -19.06 0.19
C SER A 43 -13.83 -18.44 1.46
N GLU A 44 -13.06 -18.42 2.55
CA GLU A 44 -13.45 -17.78 3.80
C GLU A 44 -13.51 -16.26 3.64
N GLY A 45 -12.52 -15.69 2.93
CA GLY A 45 -12.52 -14.25 2.58
C GLY A 45 -13.76 -13.88 1.75
N VAL A 46 -14.07 -14.62 0.69
CA VAL A 46 -15.29 -14.42 -0.11
C VAL A 46 -16.53 -14.44 0.76
N PHE A 47 -16.68 -15.46 1.63
CA PHE A 47 -17.83 -15.60 2.52
C PHE A 47 -18.00 -14.39 3.46
N GLN A 48 -16.91 -13.92 4.07
CA GLN A 48 -16.96 -12.76 4.96
C GLN A 48 -17.26 -11.47 4.19
N HIS A 49 -16.68 -11.28 3.00
CA HIS A 49 -17.01 -10.12 2.16
C HIS A 49 -18.50 -10.10 1.77
N MET A 50 -19.06 -11.23 1.38
CA MET A 50 -20.49 -11.37 1.06
C MET A 50 -21.40 -11.00 2.24
N LYS A 51 -20.98 -11.28 3.47
CA LYS A 51 -21.72 -10.86 4.68
C LYS A 51 -21.55 -9.37 4.99
N ASN A 52 -20.38 -8.83 4.76
CA ASN A 52 -20.06 -7.46 5.13
C ASN A 52 -20.59 -6.40 4.15
N LEU A 53 -20.58 -6.70 2.84
CA LEU A 53 -21.02 -5.75 1.80
C LEU A 53 -22.42 -5.20 2.01
N PRO A 54 -23.48 -6.02 2.23
CA PRO A 54 -24.83 -5.50 2.48
C PRO A 54 -24.87 -4.52 3.65
N VAL A 55 -24.18 -4.86 4.75
CA VAL A 55 -24.16 -4.03 5.97
C VAL A 55 -23.49 -2.68 5.70
N LEU A 56 -22.36 -2.68 4.96
CA LEU A 56 -21.67 -1.42 4.61
C LEU A 56 -22.53 -0.55 3.67
N ILE A 57 -23.29 -1.17 2.78
CA ILE A 57 -24.22 -0.44 1.89
C ILE A 57 -25.40 0.12 2.68
N GLU A 58 -25.94 -0.61 3.66
CA GLU A 58 -26.98 -0.08 4.56
C GLU A 58 -26.49 1.17 5.31
N GLU A 59 -25.22 1.22 5.73
CA GLU A 59 -24.62 2.38 6.39
C GLU A 59 -24.53 3.63 5.49
N ILE A 60 -24.59 3.47 4.18
CA ILE A 60 -24.52 4.58 3.20
C ILE A 60 -25.80 4.72 2.37
N LYS A 61 -26.89 4.05 2.74
CA LYS A 61 -28.14 3.97 1.96
C LYS A 61 -28.72 5.33 1.54
N ASP A 62 -28.60 6.34 2.39
CA ASP A 62 -29.16 7.69 2.15
C ASP A 62 -28.44 8.44 1.01
N PHE A 63 -27.25 7.96 0.62
CA PHE A 63 -26.49 8.50 -0.50
C PHE A 63 -26.74 7.75 -1.81
N LEU A 64 -27.28 6.53 -1.79
CA LEU A 64 -27.46 5.69 -2.98
C LEU A 64 -28.25 6.38 -4.10
N PRO A 65 -29.34 7.12 -3.83
CA PRO A 65 -30.06 7.85 -4.88
C PRO A 65 -29.25 8.94 -5.59
N LYS A 66 -28.11 9.34 -5.02
CA LYS A 66 -27.22 10.39 -5.56
C LYS A 66 -25.99 9.82 -6.26
N ILE A 67 -25.83 8.49 -6.30
CA ILE A 67 -24.72 7.84 -6.99
C ILE A 67 -24.96 7.96 -8.50
N LYS A 68 -23.92 8.39 -9.21
CA LYS A 68 -23.93 8.55 -10.68
C LYS A 68 -23.16 7.42 -11.37
N THR A 69 -22.14 6.88 -10.71
CA THR A 69 -21.27 5.81 -11.24
C THR A 69 -20.72 5.00 -10.07
N ILE A 70 -20.49 3.73 -10.32
CA ILE A 70 -19.85 2.79 -9.38
C ILE A 70 -18.53 2.31 -9.97
N ALA A 71 -17.47 2.22 -9.15
CA ALA A 71 -16.26 1.52 -9.51
C ALA A 71 -15.97 0.40 -8.50
N VAL A 72 -15.31 -0.67 -8.97
CA VAL A 72 -14.95 -1.80 -8.15
C VAL A 72 -13.56 -2.32 -8.50
N SER A 73 -12.77 -2.67 -7.49
CA SER A 73 -11.55 -3.46 -7.68
C SER A 73 -11.91 -4.87 -8.12
N ALA A 74 -11.51 -5.26 -9.32
CA ALA A 74 -11.84 -6.56 -9.91
C ALA A 74 -10.69 -7.58 -9.81
N LYS A 75 -9.50 -7.13 -9.50
CA LYS A 75 -8.27 -7.93 -9.44
C LYS A 75 -7.20 -7.23 -8.58
N PRO A 76 -6.15 -7.95 -8.14
CA PRO A 76 -5.06 -7.34 -7.36
C PRO A 76 -4.29 -6.26 -8.11
N ARG A 77 -3.94 -6.51 -9.38
CA ARG A 77 -3.09 -5.64 -10.20
C ARG A 77 -3.59 -5.64 -11.64
N ASN A 78 -3.21 -4.61 -12.41
CA ASN A 78 -3.54 -4.54 -13.85
C ASN A 78 -2.62 -5.45 -14.70
N LYS A 79 -2.79 -6.78 -14.51
CA LYS A 79 -2.13 -7.83 -15.30
C LYS A 79 -3.14 -8.90 -15.68
N GLU A 80 -2.95 -9.55 -16.83
CA GLU A 80 -3.88 -10.58 -17.34
C GLU A 80 -4.06 -11.74 -16.36
N ASP A 81 -2.97 -12.25 -15.80
CA ASP A 81 -2.98 -13.38 -14.84
C ASP A 81 -3.24 -12.99 -13.38
N SER A 82 -3.58 -11.74 -13.11
CA SER A 82 -3.81 -11.25 -11.75
C SER A 82 -5.23 -11.57 -11.32
N TYR A 83 -5.42 -12.73 -10.69
CA TYR A 83 -6.72 -13.21 -10.22
C TYR A 83 -6.67 -13.63 -8.76
N MET A 84 -7.66 -13.21 -7.97
CA MET A 84 -7.93 -13.72 -6.63
C MET A 84 -9.43 -13.80 -6.40
N PRO A 85 -9.95 -14.95 -5.88
CA PRO A 85 -11.38 -15.17 -5.69
C PRO A 85 -12.11 -14.14 -4.84
N VAL A 86 -11.46 -13.51 -3.87
CA VAL A 86 -12.08 -12.48 -3.00
C VAL A 86 -12.67 -11.30 -3.77
N PHE A 87 -12.07 -10.94 -4.91
CA PHE A 87 -12.59 -9.85 -5.74
C PHE A 87 -13.93 -10.17 -6.42
N LEU A 88 -14.29 -11.47 -6.54
CA LEU A 88 -15.60 -11.87 -7.06
C LEU A 88 -16.75 -11.38 -6.18
N ALA A 89 -16.55 -11.30 -4.87
CA ALA A 89 -17.58 -10.79 -3.96
C ALA A 89 -17.92 -9.34 -4.31
N GLY A 90 -16.90 -8.48 -4.41
CA GLY A 90 -17.06 -7.06 -4.79
C GLY A 90 -17.62 -6.87 -6.19
N THR A 91 -17.09 -7.59 -7.19
CA THR A 91 -17.52 -7.45 -8.58
C THR A 91 -18.95 -7.92 -8.82
N SER A 92 -19.37 -9.03 -8.21
CA SER A 92 -20.75 -9.54 -8.29
C SER A 92 -21.72 -8.55 -7.64
N PHE A 93 -21.36 -8.05 -6.46
CA PHE A 93 -22.17 -7.09 -5.74
C PHE A 93 -22.29 -5.75 -6.50
N ALA A 94 -21.17 -5.23 -7.01
CA ALA A 94 -21.15 -3.99 -7.78
C ALA A 94 -21.98 -4.08 -9.07
N ARG A 95 -21.95 -5.22 -9.78
CA ARG A 95 -22.81 -5.48 -10.96
C ARG A 95 -24.30 -5.42 -10.60
N THR A 96 -24.68 -6.09 -9.52
CA THR A 96 -26.07 -6.10 -9.05
C THR A 96 -26.52 -4.68 -8.66
N LEU A 97 -25.69 -3.95 -7.90
CA LEU A 97 -26.01 -2.62 -7.45
C LEU A 97 -26.09 -1.63 -8.62
N SER A 98 -25.14 -1.68 -9.58
CA SER A 98 -25.15 -0.86 -10.80
C SER A 98 -26.44 -1.07 -11.61
N ALA A 99 -26.82 -2.33 -11.85
CA ALA A 99 -28.06 -2.66 -12.56
C ALA A 99 -29.31 -2.19 -11.80
N SER A 100 -29.32 -2.28 -10.46
CA SER A 100 -30.46 -1.84 -9.64
C SER A 100 -30.62 -0.33 -9.57
N LEU A 101 -29.52 0.43 -9.63
CA LEU A 101 -29.53 1.88 -9.60
C LEU A 101 -29.55 2.50 -11.01
N ASP A 102 -29.44 1.69 -12.05
CA ASP A 102 -29.32 2.11 -13.46
C ASP A 102 -28.17 3.12 -13.67
N VAL A 103 -26.97 2.80 -13.16
CA VAL A 103 -25.77 3.62 -13.26
C VAL A 103 -24.59 2.86 -13.86
N PRO A 104 -23.64 3.52 -14.55
CA PRO A 104 -22.47 2.90 -15.11
C PRO A 104 -21.60 2.20 -14.06
N LEU A 105 -20.91 1.11 -14.47
CA LEU A 105 -19.94 0.36 -13.68
C LEU A 105 -18.55 0.38 -14.33
N ILE A 106 -17.55 0.79 -13.55
CA ILE A 106 -16.14 0.85 -13.93
C ILE A 106 -15.38 -0.24 -13.17
N PHE A 107 -14.55 -1.00 -13.89
CA PHE A 107 -13.63 -1.95 -13.29
C PHE A 107 -12.24 -1.34 -13.18
N THR A 108 -11.63 -1.51 -12.02
CA THR A 108 -10.23 -1.14 -11.76
C THR A 108 -9.53 -2.28 -11.03
N ASP A 109 -8.33 -2.06 -10.53
CA ASP A 109 -7.61 -3.00 -9.68
C ASP A 109 -7.26 -2.38 -8.33
N HIS A 110 -6.96 -3.25 -7.38
CA HIS A 110 -6.68 -2.87 -6.00
C HIS A 110 -5.42 -1.99 -5.87
N GLN A 111 -4.35 -2.29 -6.64
CA GLN A 111 -3.11 -1.53 -6.61
C GLN A 111 -3.32 -0.09 -7.07
N ASN A 112 -4.08 0.14 -8.15
CA ASN A 112 -4.44 1.49 -8.60
C ASN A 112 -5.31 2.22 -7.56
N GLY A 113 -6.21 1.49 -6.87
CA GLY A 113 -6.97 2.04 -5.74
C GLY A 113 -6.05 2.58 -4.64
N HIS A 114 -5.04 1.81 -4.23
CA HIS A 114 -4.06 2.26 -3.23
C HIS A 114 -3.28 3.49 -3.67
N ILE A 115 -2.78 3.49 -4.91
CA ILE A 115 -2.00 4.60 -5.46
C ILE A 115 -2.84 5.87 -5.50
N MET A 116 -4.09 5.78 -5.97
CA MET A 116 -4.99 6.94 -6.05
C MET A 116 -5.37 7.48 -4.65
N ALA A 117 -5.68 6.60 -3.69
CA ALA A 117 -5.96 7.02 -2.31
C ALA A 117 -4.75 7.72 -1.69
N ALA A 118 -3.55 7.21 -1.95
CA ALA A 118 -2.30 7.79 -1.48
C ALA A 118 -2.06 9.17 -2.10
N ALA A 119 -2.17 9.30 -3.41
CA ALA A 119 -1.98 10.56 -4.13
C ALA A 119 -2.94 11.65 -3.65
N LYS A 120 -4.23 11.33 -3.57
CA LYS A 120 -5.25 12.28 -3.07
C LYS A 120 -4.99 12.70 -1.63
N SER A 121 -4.60 11.76 -0.75
CA SER A 121 -4.31 12.06 0.66
C SER A 121 -3.05 12.91 0.86
N ALA A 122 -2.11 12.82 -0.06
CA ALA A 122 -0.89 13.63 -0.10
C ALA A 122 -1.11 15.01 -0.74
N ALA A 123 -2.35 15.33 -1.14
CA ALA A 123 -2.68 16.49 -1.98
C ALA A 123 -1.82 16.54 -3.26
N PHE A 124 -1.44 15.37 -3.75
CA PHE A 124 -0.59 15.19 -4.90
C PHE A 124 -1.41 14.68 -6.09
N MET A 125 -1.50 15.51 -7.10
CA MET A 125 -2.15 15.18 -8.39
C MET A 125 -1.17 15.52 -9.49
N PRO A 126 -0.32 14.56 -9.86
CA PRO A 126 0.66 14.80 -10.90
C PRO A 126 -0.04 14.93 -12.26
N GLU A 127 0.30 15.99 -13.00
CA GLU A 127 -0.10 16.14 -14.40
C GLU A 127 0.67 15.19 -15.33
N LYS A 128 1.72 14.54 -14.80
CA LYS A 128 2.66 13.68 -15.52
C LYS A 128 2.94 12.40 -14.76
N GLU A 129 3.72 11.52 -15.38
CA GLU A 129 4.22 10.30 -14.76
C GLU A 129 4.97 10.56 -13.44
N PHE A 130 4.80 9.65 -12.49
CA PHE A 130 5.50 9.66 -11.21
C PHE A 130 5.89 8.25 -10.79
N ILE A 131 6.70 8.12 -9.74
CA ILE A 131 7.05 6.82 -9.15
C ILE A 131 6.28 6.61 -7.85
N ALA A 132 5.41 5.60 -7.81
CA ALA A 132 4.91 5.06 -6.56
C ALA A 132 5.91 4.02 -6.01
N ILE A 133 6.26 4.13 -4.73
CA ILE A 133 7.15 3.18 -4.04
C ILE A 133 6.29 2.35 -3.09
N HIS A 134 5.97 1.13 -3.48
CA HIS A 134 5.17 0.23 -2.64
C HIS A 134 6.06 -0.50 -1.63
N LEU A 135 5.88 -0.19 -0.35
CA LEU A 135 6.68 -0.69 0.78
C LEU A 135 5.78 -1.36 1.82
N SER A 136 5.81 -2.69 1.84
CA SER A 136 5.02 -3.49 2.79
C SER A 136 5.83 -4.67 3.33
N GLY A 137 5.24 -5.47 4.22
CA GLY A 137 5.83 -6.71 4.71
C GLY A 137 6.15 -7.73 3.61
N GLY A 138 5.35 -7.76 2.54
CA GLY A 138 5.49 -8.70 1.43
C GLY A 138 5.98 -8.09 0.11
N THR A 139 6.09 -6.76 0.01
CA THR A 139 6.36 -6.10 -1.27
C THR A 139 7.36 -4.95 -1.11
N THR A 140 8.29 -4.85 -2.04
CA THR A 140 9.12 -3.67 -2.27
C THR A 140 9.25 -3.49 -3.77
N GLU A 141 8.50 -2.54 -4.32
CA GLU A 141 8.39 -2.30 -5.76
C GLU A 141 8.40 -0.80 -6.05
N LEU A 142 9.06 -0.42 -7.16
CA LEU A 142 8.97 0.89 -7.77
C LEU A 142 8.05 0.78 -8.99
N LEU A 143 6.99 1.55 -8.99
CA LEU A 143 5.97 1.57 -10.03
C LEU A 143 6.02 2.92 -10.74
N LYS A 144 6.26 2.90 -12.03
CA LYS A 144 6.04 4.07 -12.87
C LYS A 144 4.55 4.16 -13.16
N VAL A 145 3.96 5.25 -12.73
CA VAL A 145 2.50 5.47 -12.78
C VAL A 145 2.21 6.59 -13.76
N ASP A 146 1.31 6.35 -14.67
CA ASP A 146 0.66 7.35 -15.52
C ASP A 146 -0.84 7.40 -15.26
N SER A 147 -1.61 8.12 -16.09
CA SER A 147 -3.06 8.26 -15.94
C SER A 147 -3.85 6.94 -16.05
N GLU A 148 -3.27 5.91 -16.67
CA GLU A 148 -3.97 4.67 -17.02
C GLU A 148 -3.35 3.43 -16.37
N ASN A 149 -2.01 3.43 -16.16
CA ASN A 149 -1.26 2.25 -15.81
C ASN A 149 -0.25 2.49 -14.67
N ALA A 150 0.09 1.39 -13.99
CA ALA A 150 1.22 1.32 -13.07
C ALA A 150 2.14 0.17 -13.50
N GLU A 151 3.31 0.51 -14.02
CA GLU A 151 4.31 -0.45 -14.50
C GLU A 151 5.41 -0.65 -13.45
N ILE A 152 5.77 -1.90 -13.15
CA ILE A 152 6.89 -2.20 -12.25
C ILE A 152 8.19 -1.97 -13.01
N ILE A 153 8.92 -0.92 -12.62
CA ILE A 153 10.24 -0.57 -13.18
C ILE A 153 11.41 -1.01 -12.29
N GLY A 154 11.12 -1.42 -11.06
CA GLY A 154 12.10 -1.93 -10.11
C GLY A 154 11.44 -2.68 -8.96
N LYS A 155 12.16 -3.62 -8.37
CA LYS A 155 11.66 -4.41 -7.22
C LYS A 155 12.81 -4.97 -6.40
N THR A 156 12.50 -5.48 -5.21
CA THR A 156 13.45 -6.37 -4.54
C THR A 156 13.55 -7.70 -5.29
N LEU A 157 14.77 -8.22 -5.40
CA LEU A 157 15.06 -9.51 -6.05
C LEU A 157 15.22 -10.66 -5.03
N ASP A 158 15.20 -10.34 -3.75
CA ASP A 158 15.36 -11.31 -2.65
C ASP A 158 14.28 -11.12 -1.58
N ILE A 159 14.49 -10.31 -0.56
CA ILE A 159 13.55 -10.09 0.53
C ILE A 159 12.95 -8.68 0.48
N PRO A 160 11.65 -8.50 0.78
CA PRO A 160 11.04 -7.18 0.92
C PRO A 160 11.60 -6.38 2.10
N ALA A 161 11.54 -5.05 2.02
CA ALA A 161 11.99 -4.15 3.08
C ALA A 161 11.30 -4.42 4.42
N GLY A 162 9.98 -4.64 4.42
CA GLY A 162 9.25 -4.97 5.64
C GLY A 162 9.66 -6.31 6.23
N GLN A 163 9.99 -7.29 5.39
CA GLN A 163 10.50 -8.58 5.87
C GLN A 163 11.90 -8.45 6.48
N LEU A 164 12.79 -7.62 5.91
CA LEU A 164 14.08 -7.30 6.53
C LEU A 164 13.87 -6.69 7.93
N ILE A 165 12.98 -5.71 8.05
CA ILE A 165 12.64 -5.06 9.32
C ILE A 165 12.16 -6.11 10.33
N ASP A 166 11.18 -6.92 9.97
CA ASP A 166 10.60 -7.90 10.88
C ASP A 166 11.60 -8.99 11.31
N ARG A 167 12.45 -9.48 10.40
CA ARG A 167 13.47 -10.48 10.72
C ARG A 167 14.50 -9.95 11.70
N ILE A 168 15.01 -8.73 11.47
CA ILE A 168 15.97 -8.11 12.38
C ILE A 168 15.32 -7.76 13.72
N GLY A 169 14.09 -7.24 13.73
CA GLY A 169 13.36 -6.95 14.95
C GLY A 169 13.14 -8.20 15.82
N VAL A 170 12.69 -9.31 15.22
CA VAL A 170 12.51 -10.59 15.92
C VAL A 170 13.85 -11.14 16.43
N MET A 171 14.91 -11.06 15.65
CA MET A 171 16.27 -11.45 16.08
C MET A 171 16.72 -10.66 17.31
N CYS A 172 16.36 -9.38 17.39
CA CYS A 172 16.65 -8.51 18.53
C CYS A 172 15.64 -8.63 19.68
N GLY A 173 14.70 -9.59 19.65
CA GLY A 173 13.75 -9.89 20.72
C GLY A 173 12.44 -9.12 20.68
N LEU A 174 12.11 -8.43 19.57
CA LEU A 174 10.82 -7.75 19.41
C LEU A 174 9.73 -8.71 18.95
N MET A 175 8.48 -8.32 19.24
CA MET A 175 7.30 -9.06 18.76
C MET A 175 6.92 -8.61 17.34
N PHE A 176 6.58 -9.60 16.50
CA PHE A 176 6.04 -9.33 15.15
C PHE A 176 4.64 -8.70 15.22
N PRO A 177 4.33 -7.67 14.39
CA PRO A 177 5.19 -6.97 13.43
C PRO A 177 6.09 -5.92 14.11
N CYS A 178 7.38 -5.90 13.76
CA CYS A 178 8.40 -5.14 14.49
C CYS A 178 8.54 -3.67 14.09
N GLY A 179 8.01 -3.29 12.91
CA GLY A 179 8.35 -2.00 12.27
C GLY A 179 8.11 -0.77 13.13
N LYS A 180 6.98 -0.69 13.83
CA LYS A 180 6.65 0.43 14.71
C LYS A 180 7.58 0.51 15.91
N GLU A 181 7.77 -0.62 16.61
CA GLU A 181 8.60 -0.66 17.81
C GLU A 181 10.08 -0.41 17.49
N MET A 182 10.57 -0.91 16.34
CA MET A 182 11.92 -0.60 15.86
C MET A 182 12.10 0.89 15.59
N ASP A 183 11.10 1.56 14.97
CA ASP A 183 11.14 2.99 14.67
C ASP A 183 11.17 3.83 15.95
N GLU A 184 10.37 3.47 16.96
CA GLU A 184 10.32 4.13 18.26
C GLU A 184 11.62 3.98 19.07
N LYS A 185 12.33 2.84 18.91
CA LYS A 185 13.58 2.52 19.62
C LYS A 185 14.84 2.89 18.85
N ALA A 186 14.73 3.33 17.59
CA ALA A 186 15.88 3.64 16.74
C ALA A 186 16.77 4.73 17.34
N ALA A 187 18.07 4.46 17.51
CA ALA A 187 19.05 5.38 18.07
C ALA A 187 20.13 5.76 17.03
N PRO A 188 20.81 6.91 17.18
CA PRO A 188 21.90 7.30 16.30
C PRO A 188 22.99 6.23 16.20
N THR A 189 23.51 5.97 14.99
CA THR A 189 24.51 4.92 14.75
C THR A 189 25.59 5.35 13.79
N GLN A 190 26.78 4.76 13.94
CA GLN A 190 27.87 4.79 12.96
C GLN A 190 27.90 3.51 12.10
N SER A 191 27.10 2.52 12.45
CA SER A 191 27.02 1.25 11.75
C SER A 191 26.44 1.41 10.36
N LYS A 192 27.04 0.75 9.37
CA LYS A 192 26.58 0.76 7.98
C LYS A 192 26.28 -0.64 7.50
N LEU A 193 25.17 -0.79 6.80
CA LEU A 193 24.81 -2.01 6.10
C LEU A 193 25.07 -1.87 4.59
N PRO A 194 25.40 -2.96 3.89
CA PRO A 194 25.64 -2.91 2.45
C PRO A 194 24.38 -2.55 1.69
N VAL A 195 24.53 -1.58 0.76
CA VAL A 195 23.47 -1.12 -0.15
C VAL A 195 23.70 -1.77 -1.51
N SER A 196 22.82 -2.66 -1.94
CA SER A 196 22.90 -3.39 -3.21
C SER A 196 21.75 -3.00 -4.14
N VAL A 197 22.07 -2.17 -5.15
CA VAL A 197 21.11 -1.67 -6.16
C VAL A 197 21.71 -1.85 -7.55
N LYS A 198 20.95 -2.49 -8.46
CA LYS A 198 21.31 -2.64 -9.87
C LYS A 198 20.16 -2.15 -10.77
N GLY A 199 20.38 -1.06 -11.49
CA GLY A 199 19.27 -0.30 -12.08
C GLY A 199 18.32 0.14 -10.99
N SER A 200 17.03 -0.13 -11.13
CA SER A 200 16.03 0.13 -10.09
C SER A 200 15.71 -1.10 -9.22
N ASN A 201 16.44 -2.21 -9.37
CA ASN A 201 16.25 -3.40 -8.54
C ASN A 201 17.15 -3.37 -7.30
N ILE A 202 16.63 -3.90 -6.20
CA ILE A 202 17.25 -3.83 -4.86
C ILE A 202 17.44 -5.25 -4.32
N ASN A 203 18.51 -5.47 -3.51
CA ASN A 203 18.70 -6.69 -2.74
C ASN A 203 18.99 -6.34 -1.27
N PHE A 204 18.34 -7.04 -0.34
CA PHE A 204 18.48 -6.80 1.09
C PHE A 204 19.09 -7.97 1.87
N SER A 205 19.25 -9.15 1.29
CA SER A 205 19.82 -10.30 2.00
C SER A 205 21.24 -10.04 2.55
N GLY A 206 22.05 -9.29 1.81
CA GLY A 206 23.38 -8.89 2.29
C GLY A 206 23.31 -7.95 3.50
N ALA A 207 22.31 -7.08 3.56
CA ALA A 207 22.06 -6.21 4.71
C ALA A 207 21.60 -7.01 5.93
N GLU A 208 20.72 -8.01 5.74
CA GLU A 208 20.28 -8.94 6.78
C GLU A 208 21.49 -9.64 7.43
N ILE A 209 22.34 -10.29 6.62
CA ILE A 209 23.54 -10.99 7.09
C ILE A 209 24.48 -10.05 7.87
N GLN A 210 24.69 -8.84 7.39
CA GLN A 210 25.56 -7.89 8.07
C GLN A 210 24.95 -7.38 9.38
N ALA A 211 23.64 -7.14 9.45
CA ALA A 211 22.94 -6.78 10.68
C ALA A 211 23.04 -7.89 11.73
N GLU A 212 22.90 -9.17 11.32
CA GLU A 212 23.14 -10.31 12.21
C GLU A 212 24.57 -10.34 12.76
N ARG A 213 25.57 -10.06 11.93
CA ARG A 213 26.98 -10.01 12.38
C ARG A 213 27.21 -8.88 13.39
N LEU A 214 26.65 -7.69 13.15
CA LEU A 214 26.72 -6.58 14.08
C LEU A 214 26.10 -6.94 15.43
N PHE A 215 24.91 -7.56 15.42
CA PHE A 215 24.24 -8.01 16.63
C PHE A 215 25.08 -9.03 17.43
N LYS A 216 25.64 -10.05 16.74
CA LYS A 216 26.51 -11.05 17.35
C LYS A 216 27.82 -10.44 17.88
N SER A 217 28.30 -9.34 17.34
CA SER A 217 29.49 -8.62 17.83
C SER A 217 29.20 -7.66 18.98
N GLY A 218 27.94 -7.57 19.45
CA GLY A 218 27.53 -6.77 20.60
C GLY A 218 27.15 -5.33 20.28
N VAL A 219 26.91 -4.99 19.02
CA VAL A 219 26.35 -3.67 18.66
C VAL A 219 24.92 -3.58 19.22
N PRO A 220 24.55 -2.47 19.89
CA PRO A 220 23.21 -2.28 20.44
C PRO A 220 22.11 -2.43 19.38
N ALA A 221 20.99 -3.06 19.77
CA ALA A 221 19.90 -3.33 18.84
C ALA A 221 19.27 -2.05 18.24
N ASP A 222 19.12 -1.01 19.02
CA ASP A 222 18.59 0.31 18.63
C ASP A 222 19.46 1.00 17.56
N GLU A 223 20.78 0.85 17.62
CA GLU A 223 21.69 1.29 16.57
C GLU A 223 21.53 0.48 15.27
N ILE A 224 21.34 -0.85 15.39
CA ILE A 224 21.12 -1.74 14.25
C ILE A 224 19.79 -1.38 13.56
N PHE A 225 18.75 -1.01 14.30
CA PHE A 225 17.47 -0.57 13.74
C PHE A 225 17.64 0.64 12.82
N THR A 226 18.37 1.64 13.28
CA THR A 226 18.69 2.82 12.46
C THR A 226 19.50 2.45 11.21
N ALA A 227 20.50 1.58 11.34
CA ALA A 227 21.29 1.12 10.20
C ALA A 227 20.44 0.39 9.16
N VAL A 228 19.46 -0.42 9.58
CA VAL A 228 18.48 -1.09 8.69
C VAL A 228 17.64 -0.07 7.94
N PHE A 229 17.05 0.90 8.64
CA PHE A 229 16.23 1.93 8.01
C PHE A 229 17.02 2.81 7.04
N TRP A 230 18.26 3.16 7.38
CA TRP A 230 19.17 3.89 6.49
C TRP A 230 19.54 3.07 5.25
N CYS A 231 19.78 1.77 5.40
CA CYS A 231 20.05 0.89 4.27
C CYS A 231 18.85 0.86 3.31
N ILE A 232 17.63 0.68 3.83
CA ILE A 232 16.41 0.70 3.04
C ILE A 232 16.26 2.06 2.32
N ALA A 233 16.33 3.16 3.06
CA ALA A 233 16.16 4.51 2.53
C ALA A 233 17.18 4.85 1.44
N THR A 234 18.46 4.52 1.66
CA THR A 234 19.54 4.74 0.68
C THR A 234 19.37 3.86 -0.56
N SER A 235 18.87 2.62 -0.38
CA SER A 235 18.59 1.74 -1.51
C SER A 235 17.45 2.28 -2.38
N LEU A 236 16.39 2.78 -1.76
CA LEU A 236 15.27 3.42 -2.44
C LEU A 236 15.71 4.69 -3.18
N GLU A 237 16.48 5.56 -2.51
CA GLU A 237 17.04 6.77 -3.14
C GLU A 237 17.81 6.42 -4.41
N LYS A 238 18.74 5.45 -4.34
CA LYS A 238 19.53 5.05 -5.51
C LYS A 238 18.64 4.45 -6.61
N ALA A 239 17.70 3.57 -6.26
CA ALA A 239 16.83 2.94 -7.22
C ALA A 239 15.94 3.93 -7.98
N VAL A 240 15.40 4.95 -7.25
CA VAL A 240 14.61 6.03 -7.85
C VAL A 240 15.47 6.91 -8.75
N LYS A 241 16.65 7.34 -8.29
CA LYS A 241 17.58 8.17 -9.10
C LYS A 241 18.02 7.47 -10.38
N ASN A 242 18.18 6.14 -10.35
CA ASN A 242 18.48 5.35 -11.54
C ASN A 242 17.30 5.26 -12.53
N ALA A 243 16.06 5.41 -12.05
CA ALA A 243 14.87 5.44 -12.90
C ALA A 243 14.67 6.79 -13.61
N GLY A 244 15.18 7.88 -13.05
CA GLY A 244 15.08 9.23 -13.62
C GLY A 244 14.65 10.29 -12.60
N ASP A 245 14.28 11.45 -13.11
CA ASP A 245 13.85 12.60 -12.32
C ASP A 245 12.32 12.66 -12.24
N TYR A 246 11.74 12.02 -11.24
CA TYR A 246 10.30 11.92 -11.03
C TYR A 246 9.88 12.46 -9.66
N HIS A 247 8.62 12.87 -9.56
CA HIS A 247 7.94 12.93 -8.27
C HIS A 247 7.77 11.53 -7.71
N ILE A 248 7.82 11.36 -6.40
CA ILE A 248 7.72 10.06 -5.74
C ILE A 248 6.62 10.03 -4.70
N LEU A 249 5.90 8.92 -4.63
CA LEU A 249 4.81 8.67 -3.71
C LEU A 249 5.06 7.35 -2.97
N PRO A 250 5.71 7.38 -1.78
CA PRO A 250 5.84 6.18 -0.95
C PRO A 250 4.49 5.76 -0.37
N VAL A 251 4.12 4.49 -0.60
CA VAL A 251 2.87 3.87 -0.14
C VAL A 251 3.13 2.58 0.64
N GLY A 252 2.19 2.18 1.48
CA GLY A 252 2.30 0.98 2.32
C GLY A 252 2.91 1.26 3.71
N GLY A 253 2.76 0.31 4.62
CA GLY A 253 3.04 0.49 6.05
C GLY A 253 4.49 0.89 6.38
N VAL A 254 5.48 0.36 5.65
CA VAL A 254 6.91 0.69 5.86
C VAL A 254 7.22 2.15 5.49
N SER A 255 6.44 2.76 4.59
CA SER A 255 6.61 4.18 4.23
C SER A 255 6.27 5.17 5.36
N SER A 256 5.67 4.69 6.46
CA SER A 256 5.42 5.51 7.65
C SER A 256 6.64 5.69 8.55
N ASN A 257 7.70 4.88 8.36
CA ASN A 257 8.91 4.92 9.18
C ASN A 257 9.58 6.30 9.15
N THR A 258 9.93 6.81 10.33
CA THR A 258 10.42 8.19 10.49
C THR A 258 11.79 8.41 9.85
N VAL A 259 12.71 7.46 10.00
CA VAL A 259 14.07 7.53 9.44
C VAL A 259 14.02 7.49 7.90
N ILE A 260 13.21 6.59 7.33
CA ILE A 260 13.02 6.49 5.87
C ILE A 260 12.42 7.80 5.32
N ARG A 261 11.39 8.33 5.97
CA ARG A 261 10.75 9.59 5.55
C ARG A 261 11.73 10.76 5.58
N GLN A 262 12.47 10.94 6.68
CA GLN A 262 13.48 12.00 6.80
C GLN A 262 14.54 11.90 5.71
N HIS A 263 15.04 10.70 5.43
CA HIS A 263 16.04 10.47 4.39
C HIS A 263 15.51 10.83 3.00
N LEU A 264 14.33 10.32 2.64
CA LEU A 264 13.70 10.60 1.34
C LEU A 264 13.36 12.09 1.18
N THR A 265 12.86 12.75 2.23
CA THR A 265 12.64 14.20 2.22
C THR A 265 13.94 14.97 1.95
N LYS A 266 15.04 14.59 2.61
CA LYS A 266 16.35 15.20 2.38
C LYS A 266 16.86 14.97 0.95
N ALA A 267 16.63 13.77 0.39
CA ALA A 267 17.12 13.38 -0.92
C ALA A 267 16.35 13.98 -2.10
N PHE A 268 15.04 14.18 -1.95
CA PHE A 268 14.12 14.54 -3.04
C PHE A 268 13.38 15.87 -2.82
N GLY A 269 13.42 16.43 -1.61
CA GLY A 269 12.78 17.73 -1.30
C GLY A 269 11.27 17.69 -1.58
N GLU A 270 10.79 18.67 -2.35
CA GLU A 270 9.40 18.83 -2.72
C GLU A 270 8.87 17.76 -3.68
N LYS A 271 9.75 16.93 -4.24
CA LYS A 271 9.34 15.84 -5.12
C LYS A 271 8.84 14.61 -4.38
N VAL A 272 9.01 14.51 -3.05
CA VAL A 272 8.48 13.40 -2.26
C VAL A 272 7.16 13.77 -1.60
N HIS A 273 6.13 12.95 -1.83
CA HIS A 273 4.78 13.14 -1.33
C HIS A 273 4.39 11.96 -0.47
N PHE A 274 4.14 12.18 0.82
CA PHE A 274 3.83 11.09 1.74
C PHE A 274 2.33 10.94 1.96
N THR A 275 1.86 9.72 1.83
CA THR A 275 0.49 9.33 2.14
C THR A 275 0.14 9.59 3.60
N HIS A 276 -1.07 10.07 3.86
CA HIS A 276 -1.60 10.13 5.23
C HIS A 276 -1.82 8.72 5.77
N PRO A 277 -1.43 8.41 7.03
CA PRO A 277 -1.51 7.05 7.60
C PRO A 277 -2.88 6.36 7.46
N LYS A 278 -3.98 7.11 7.52
CA LYS A 278 -5.34 6.59 7.35
C LYS A 278 -5.56 5.83 6.03
N TYR A 279 -4.81 6.19 4.97
CA TYR A 279 -4.98 5.63 3.61
C TYR A 279 -3.90 4.65 3.22
N MET A 280 -3.02 4.27 4.15
CA MET A 280 -1.97 3.27 3.92
C MET A 280 -2.48 1.82 3.98
N THR A 281 -3.64 1.60 4.60
CA THR A 281 -4.31 0.28 4.68
C THR A 281 -5.39 0.16 3.62
N ASP A 282 -5.87 -1.08 3.36
CA ASP A 282 -6.93 -1.36 2.39
C ASP A 282 -8.15 -0.46 2.58
N ASN A 283 -8.58 0.16 1.48
CA ASN A 283 -9.72 1.07 1.47
C ASN A 283 -10.27 1.25 0.04
N ALA A 284 -11.55 1.61 -0.07
CA ALA A 284 -12.21 1.89 -1.34
C ALA A 284 -12.13 3.38 -1.76
N VAL A 285 -11.49 4.25 -0.99
CA VAL A 285 -11.43 5.69 -1.27
C VAL A 285 -10.76 5.96 -2.61
N GLY A 286 -9.63 5.31 -2.90
CA GLY A 286 -8.97 5.47 -4.19
C GLY A 286 -9.80 4.93 -5.36
N VAL A 287 -10.54 3.85 -5.14
CA VAL A 287 -11.48 3.31 -6.14
C VAL A 287 -12.60 4.31 -6.44
N ALA A 288 -13.13 5.01 -5.41
CA ALA A 288 -14.12 6.06 -5.58
C ALA A 288 -13.55 7.30 -6.33
N TYR A 289 -12.28 7.65 -6.10
CA TYR A 289 -11.60 8.69 -6.88
C TYR A 289 -11.39 8.29 -8.33
N ILE A 290 -10.96 7.04 -8.61
CA ILE A 290 -10.86 6.51 -9.98
C ILE A 290 -12.24 6.56 -10.66
N CYS A 291 -13.30 6.20 -9.92
CA CYS A 291 -14.67 6.30 -10.39
C CYS A 291 -14.99 7.72 -10.89
N ARG A 292 -14.69 8.72 -10.05
CA ARG A 292 -14.94 10.13 -10.36
C ARG A 292 -14.17 10.63 -11.59
N GLU A 293 -12.92 10.19 -11.76
CA GLU A 293 -12.04 10.69 -12.82
C GLU A 293 -12.31 10.04 -14.18
N ARG A 294 -12.95 8.86 -14.19
CA ARG A 294 -13.29 8.14 -15.42
C ARG A 294 -14.77 8.24 -15.82
N SER A 295 -15.57 8.99 -15.04
CA SER A 295 -16.97 9.30 -15.32
C SER A 295 -17.12 10.66 -15.97
#